data_6cb4ee16994885d1f9e366733ffe2e47
#
_entry.id   6cb4ee16994885d1f9e366733ffe2e47
#
_cell.length_a   1.000
_cell.length_b   1.000
_cell.length_c   1.000
_cell.angle_alpha   90.00
_cell.angle_beta   90.00
_cell.angle_gamma   90.00
#
_symmetry.space_group_name_H-M   'P 1'
#
loop_
_entity.id
_entity.type
_entity.pdbx_description
1 polymer ?
#
loop_
_entity_poly.entity_id
_entity_poly.type
_entity_poly.pdbx_seq_one_letter_code
_entity_poly.pdbx_strand_id
1 'polypeptide(L)'
;MDGATYQGIALDGDTALALLEWQMEMGADVPVLDDPVDRFDLPARVTTPDLPPIAVQAAPTIPPMPTEADDLAERLAQAKSLAAGAATLEDLASVQERFDGIELKKGARNFCFAEGNPKARVLIIGEAPGDEEDRQGRPFVGRAGKLLDQMLAAIGMARDATDAEKAVYILNVLTWRPPGNRDPSADEILVSLPFLQRHIELVDPDIIVLMGNIACQAALEKRGILRLRGQWVQAFGRPALPMTHPAYLLRNPAAKRDAWSDLLSLSVKLESLSV
;
A
#
# COMPACT_ATOMS: atom_id res chain seq x y z
N MET A 1 39.31 42.45 23.32
CA MET A 1 38.92 41.03 23.31
C MET A 1 39.82 40.37 22.28
N ASP A 2 40.86 39.67 22.73
CA ASP A 2 41.74 38.94 21.83
C ASP A 2 40.94 37.82 21.16
N GLY A 3 40.79 37.90 19.86
CA GLY A 3 40.09 36.85 19.10
C GLY A 3 40.85 35.54 19.20
N ALA A 4 40.14 34.44 19.39
CA ALA A 4 40.72 33.10 19.41
C ALA A 4 41.44 32.86 18.07
N THR A 5 42.68 32.37 18.10
CA THR A 5 43.44 32.00 16.93
C THR A 5 43.78 30.50 16.95
N TYR A 6 43.59 29.83 15.80
CA TYR A 6 44.01 28.45 15.61
C TYR A 6 45.13 28.44 14.56
N GLN A 7 46.31 27.95 14.90
CA GLN A 7 47.51 27.94 14.04
C GLN A 7 47.83 29.32 13.41
N GLY A 8 47.57 30.40 14.15
CA GLY A 8 47.84 31.78 13.66
C GLY A 8 46.73 32.39 12.79
N ILE A 9 45.61 31.71 12.58
CA ILE A 9 44.43 32.19 11.86
C ILE A 9 43.40 32.67 12.87
N ALA A 10 42.91 33.89 12.74
CA ALA A 10 41.82 34.40 13.56
C ALA A 10 40.52 33.67 13.21
N LEU A 11 39.87 33.08 14.25
CA LEU A 11 38.59 32.39 14.08
C LEU A 11 37.47 33.35 14.51
N ASP A 12 36.52 33.56 13.63
CA ASP A 12 35.18 34.07 14.01
C ASP A 12 34.28 32.95 14.56
N GLY A 13 33.14 33.31 15.14
CA GLY A 13 32.23 32.33 15.75
C GLY A 13 31.70 31.30 14.79
N ASP A 14 31.39 31.66 13.56
CA ASP A 14 30.82 30.76 12.55
C ASP A 14 31.88 29.77 12.04
N THR A 15 33.10 30.23 11.82
CA THR A 15 34.25 29.38 11.43
C THR A 15 34.59 28.39 12.57
N ALA A 16 34.55 28.83 13.82
CA ALA A 16 34.81 27.97 14.98
C ALA A 16 33.73 26.88 15.13
N LEU A 17 32.48 27.23 14.89
CA LEU A 17 31.35 26.28 14.91
C LEU A 17 31.48 25.24 13.79
N ALA A 18 31.75 25.69 12.56
CA ALA A 18 31.93 24.77 11.41
C ALA A 18 33.11 23.81 11.61
N LEU A 19 34.19 24.25 12.26
CA LEU A 19 35.33 23.40 12.62
C LEU A 19 34.95 22.35 13.67
N LEU A 20 34.14 22.70 14.67
CA LEU A 20 33.65 21.76 15.67
C LEU A 20 32.70 20.73 15.06
N GLU A 21 31.77 21.16 14.23
CA GLU A 21 30.86 20.26 13.48
C GLU A 21 31.65 19.27 12.61
N TRP A 22 32.63 19.74 11.87
CA TRP A 22 33.49 18.87 11.06
C TRP A 22 34.25 17.85 11.92
N GLN A 23 34.79 18.27 13.09
CA GLN A 23 35.46 17.34 14.02
C GLN A 23 34.52 16.27 14.54
N MET A 24 33.28 16.62 14.86
CA MET A 24 32.24 15.67 15.28
C MET A 24 31.91 14.66 14.18
N GLU A 25 31.75 15.13 12.95
CA GLU A 25 31.52 14.27 11.76
C GLU A 25 32.69 13.30 11.52
N MET A 26 33.91 13.70 11.83
CA MET A 26 35.13 12.86 11.75
C MET A 26 35.30 11.91 12.96
N GLY A 27 34.33 11.91 13.90
CA GLY A 27 34.31 11.02 15.07
C GLY A 27 35.10 11.55 16.28
N ALA A 28 35.48 12.83 16.32
CA ALA A 28 36.09 13.48 17.47
C ALA A 28 35.00 14.14 18.33
N ASP A 29 34.22 13.32 19.02
CA ASP A 29 33.05 13.70 19.82
C ASP A 29 33.36 13.93 21.32
N VAL A 30 34.61 13.65 21.74
CA VAL A 30 35.07 13.83 23.13
C VAL A 30 36.16 14.88 23.20
N PRO A 31 36.00 15.97 24.02
CA PRO A 31 37.08 16.95 24.20
C PRO A 31 38.25 16.30 24.93
N VAL A 32 39.44 16.43 24.34
CA VAL A 32 40.70 15.95 24.92
C VAL A 32 41.42 17.18 25.49
N LEU A 33 41.74 17.13 26.77
CA LEU A 33 42.51 18.18 27.46
C LEU A 33 44.03 17.85 27.38
N ASP A 34 44.88 18.87 27.45
CA ASP A 34 46.33 18.72 27.40
C ASP A 34 46.87 17.88 28.57
N ASP A 35 46.22 17.94 29.75
CA ASP A 35 46.54 17.16 30.93
C ASP A 35 45.46 16.12 31.24
N PRO A 36 45.80 14.91 31.72
CA PRO A 36 44.83 13.90 32.14
C PRO A 36 44.02 14.39 33.32
N VAL A 37 42.67 14.33 33.22
CA VAL A 37 41.77 14.65 34.34
C VAL A 37 41.58 13.43 35.19
N ASP A 38 42.04 13.49 36.48
CA ASP A 38 41.70 12.47 37.48
C ASP A 38 40.22 12.66 37.91
N ARG A 39 39.38 11.75 37.44
CA ARG A 39 37.94 11.80 37.73
C ARG A 39 37.60 11.35 39.14
N PHE A 40 38.54 10.82 39.89
CA PHE A 40 38.35 10.46 41.30
C PHE A 40 38.51 11.69 42.25
N ASP A 41 39.24 12.72 41.80
CA ASP A 41 39.44 13.98 42.55
C ASP A 41 38.44 15.07 42.18
N LEU A 42 37.47 14.78 41.34
CA LEU A 42 36.44 15.74 41.00
C LEU A 42 35.49 15.98 42.19
N PRO A 43 35.18 17.25 42.54
CA PRO A 43 34.24 17.55 43.62
C PRO A 43 32.88 16.93 43.32
N ALA A 44 32.27 16.28 44.30
CA ALA A 44 31.00 15.58 44.21
C ALA A 44 29.79 16.46 43.78
N ARG A 45 30.00 17.77 43.73
CA ARG A 45 29.01 18.75 43.23
C ARG A 45 29.74 19.94 42.60
N VAL A 46 29.51 20.15 41.32
CA VAL A 46 29.76 21.45 40.69
C VAL A 46 28.69 22.40 41.22
N THR A 47 29.05 23.37 42.02
CA THR A 47 28.14 24.47 42.37
C THR A 47 27.90 25.27 41.07
N THR A 48 26.76 25.10 40.48
CA THR A 48 26.29 25.99 39.41
C THR A 48 26.29 27.43 39.98
N PRO A 49 26.91 28.39 39.27
CA PRO A 49 26.77 29.80 39.66
C PRO A 49 25.29 30.17 39.71
N ASP A 50 24.90 30.93 40.75
CA ASP A 50 23.55 31.46 40.88
C ASP A 50 23.32 32.50 39.78
N LEU A 51 22.90 32.02 38.58
CA LEU A 51 22.52 32.89 37.48
C LEU A 51 21.14 33.46 37.80
N PRO A 52 20.94 34.79 37.67
CA PRO A 52 19.62 35.38 37.89
C PRO A 52 18.60 34.63 36.98
N PRO A 53 17.35 34.45 37.42
CA PRO A 53 16.35 33.76 36.63
C PRO A 53 16.18 34.48 35.29
N ILE A 54 16.68 33.86 34.24
CA ILE A 54 16.36 34.27 32.86
C ILE A 54 14.85 34.08 32.75
N ALA A 55 14.11 35.20 32.58
CA ALA A 55 12.70 35.09 32.24
C ALA A 55 12.59 34.23 30.97
N VAL A 56 12.24 32.98 31.15
CA VAL A 56 11.94 32.07 30.03
C VAL A 56 10.71 32.65 29.39
N GLN A 57 10.88 33.46 28.35
CA GLN A 57 9.80 33.72 27.43
C GLN A 57 9.38 32.32 26.92
N ALA A 58 8.11 32.00 27.17
CA ALA A 58 7.54 30.75 26.66
C ALA A 58 7.92 30.64 25.16
N ALA A 59 8.76 29.64 24.83
CA ALA A 59 9.08 29.36 23.46
C ALA A 59 7.77 29.23 22.73
N PRO A 60 7.63 29.77 21.50
CA PRO A 60 6.44 29.54 20.71
C PRO A 60 6.26 28.05 20.65
N THR A 61 5.11 27.54 21.08
CA THR A 61 4.73 26.15 20.94
C THR A 61 4.66 25.88 19.46
N ILE A 62 5.74 25.31 18.90
CA ILE A 62 5.72 24.77 17.54
C ILE A 62 4.68 23.65 17.61
N PRO A 63 3.59 23.71 16.82
CA PRO A 63 2.64 22.60 16.78
C PRO A 63 3.43 21.33 16.41
N PRO A 64 3.12 20.18 17.04
CA PRO A 64 3.80 18.93 16.72
C PRO A 64 3.71 18.70 15.22
N MET A 65 4.84 18.43 14.58
CA MET A 65 4.82 18.02 13.17
C MET A 65 3.98 16.74 13.04
N PRO A 66 3.09 16.64 12.03
CA PRO A 66 2.33 15.44 11.80
C PRO A 66 3.25 14.23 11.72
N THR A 67 2.91 13.17 12.43
CA THR A 67 3.63 11.91 12.36
C THR A 67 3.19 11.12 11.11
N GLU A 68 3.98 10.15 10.65
CA GLU A 68 3.57 9.24 9.56
C GLU A 68 2.23 8.54 9.86
N ALA A 69 1.96 8.25 11.14
CA ALA A 69 0.69 7.67 11.58
C ALA A 69 -0.49 8.65 11.43
N ASP A 70 -0.27 9.93 11.70
CA ASP A 70 -1.30 10.97 11.53
C ASP A 70 -1.62 11.17 10.04
N ASP A 71 -0.60 11.17 9.17
CA ASP A 71 -0.75 11.25 7.71
C ASP A 71 -1.53 10.05 7.16
N LEU A 72 -1.23 8.82 7.60
CA LEU A 72 -1.96 7.63 7.20
C LEU A 72 -3.43 7.69 7.64
N ALA A 73 -3.69 8.14 8.88
CA ALA A 73 -5.05 8.26 9.40
C ALA A 73 -5.87 9.29 8.60
N GLU A 74 -5.26 10.42 8.22
CA GLU A 74 -5.90 11.45 7.39
C GLU A 74 -6.22 10.91 5.99
N ARG A 75 -5.25 10.27 5.31
CA ARG A 75 -5.45 9.65 3.99
C ARG A 75 -6.56 8.60 4.01
N LEU A 76 -6.61 7.77 5.06
CA LEU A 76 -7.66 6.77 5.23
C LEU A 76 -9.04 7.40 5.45
N ALA A 77 -9.13 8.45 6.27
CA ALA A 77 -10.38 9.18 6.51
C ALA A 77 -10.89 9.84 5.22
N GLN A 78 -10.00 10.45 4.44
CA GLN A 78 -10.32 11.04 3.16
C GLN A 78 -10.80 9.98 2.15
N ALA A 79 -10.09 8.83 2.04
CA ALA A 79 -10.48 7.73 1.17
C ALA A 79 -11.88 7.20 1.50
N LYS A 80 -12.20 7.02 2.81
CA LYS A 80 -13.54 6.61 3.28
C LYS A 80 -14.62 7.62 2.89
N SER A 81 -14.35 8.90 3.08
CA SER A 81 -15.32 9.98 2.75
C SER A 81 -15.60 10.02 1.24
N LEU A 82 -14.54 9.96 0.41
CA LEU A 82 -14.66 9.99 -1.04
C LEU A 82 -15.40 8.74 -1.57
N ALA A 83 -15.05 7.57 -1.09
CA ALA A 83 -15.68 6.31 -1.49
C ALA A 83 -17.17 6.30 -1.11
N ALA A 84 -17.53 6.70 0.11
CA ALA A 84 -18.91 6.75 0.57
C ALA A 84 -19.77 7.76 -0.23
N GLY A 85 -19.16 8.83 -0.73
CA GLY A 85 -19.85 9.85 -1.54
C GLY A 85 -20.14 9.43 -2.99
N ALA A 86 -19.49 8.38 -3.50
CA ALA A 86 -19.68 7.91 -4.87
C ALA A 86 -21.01 7.13 -5.00
N ALA A 87 -21.91 7.59 -5.87
CA ALA A 87 -23.20 6.96 -6.10
C ALA A 87 -23.18 5.92 -7.24
N THR A 88 -22.26 6.07 -8.18
CA THR A 88 -22.10 5.19 -9.36
C THR A 88 -20.65 4.72 -9.49
N LEU A 89 -20.41 3.74 -10.37
CA LEU A 89 -19.05 3.28 -10.70
C LEU A 89 -18.22 4.38 -11.38
N GLU A 90 -18.86 5.23 -12.18
CA GLU A 90 -18.23 6.37 -12.84
C GLU A 90 -17.80 7.44 -11.81
N ASP A 91 -18.67 7.73 -10.82
CA ASP A 91 -18.30 8.61 -9.70
C ASP A 91 -17.13 8.06 -8.93
N LEU A 92 -17.18 6.75 -8.58
CA LEU A 92 -16.12 6.07 -7.85
C LEU A 92 -14.79 6.11 -8.60
N ALA A 93 -14.81 5.80 -9.90
CA ALA A 93 -13.61 5.87 -10.74
C ALA A 93 -13.03 7.28 -10.73
N SER A 94 -13.86 8.29 -10.93
CA SER A 94 -13.47 9.70 -10.98
C SER A 94 -12.86 10.22 -9.67
N VAL A 95 -13.43 9.85 -8.51
CA VAL A 95 -12.89 10.29 -7.22
C VAL A 95 -11.63 9.52 -6.85
N GLN A 96 -11.56 8.21 -7.16
CA GLN A 96 -10.39 7.38 -6.89
C GLN A 96 -9.20 7.78 -7.78
N GLU A 97 -9.42 8.09 -9.05
CA GLU A 97 -8.37 8.56 -9.96
C GLU A 97 -7.76 9.88 -9.50
N ARG A 98 -8.59 10.81 -8.98
CA ARG A 98 -8.14 12.12 -8.49
C ARG A 98 -7.54 12.07 -7.09
N PHE A 99 -7.80 11.03 -6.32
CA PHE A 99 -7.30 10.90 -4.96
C PHE A 99 -5.77 10.81 -4.92
N ASP A 100 -5.14 11.72 -4.18
CA ASP A 100 -3.67 11.85 -4.11
C ASP A 100 -3.04 11.12 -2.90
N GLY A 101 -3.86 10.51 -2.04
CA GLY A 101 -3.39 9.75 -0.87
C GLY A 101 -2.75 8.39 -1.20
N ILE A 102 -2.67 7.99 -2.48
CA ILE A 102 -1.98 6.78 -2.94
C ILE A 102 -0.73 7.20 -3.73
N GLU A 103 0.45 7.05 -3.11
CA GLU A 103 1.74 7.44 -3.68
C GLU A 103 2.06 6.75 -5.03
N LEU A 104 1.53 5.54 -5.25
CA LEU A 104 1.73 4.77 -6.49
C LEU A 104 1.32 5.54 -7.75
N LYS A 105 0.33 6.42 -7.65
CA LYS A 105 -0.15 7.27 -8.73
C LYS A 105 0.98 8.07 -9.39
N LYS A 106 1.97 8.55 -8.60
CA LYS A 106 3.08 9.36 -9.10
C LYS A 106 4.03 8.60 -10.04
N GLY A 107 4.07 7.27 -9.93
CA GLY A 107 4.98 6.40 -10.72
C GLY A 107 4.30 5.55 -11.78
N ALA A 108 2.97 5.48 -11.80
CA ALA A 108 2.19 4.73 -12.76
C ALA A 108 1.82 5.60 -13.98
N ARG A 109 1.55 4.96 -15.12
CA ARG A 109 1.16 5.64 -16.37
C ARG A 109 -0.34 5.85 -16.47
N ASN A 110 -1.10 4.80 -16.13
CA ASN A 110 -2.55 4.78 -16.29
C ASN A 110 -3.26 4.25 -15.05
N PHE A 111 -4.44 4.79 -14.82
CA PHE A 111 -5.40 4.30 -13.85
C PHE A 111 -6.08 3.02 -14.39
N CYS A 112 -5.99 1.91 -13.66
CA CYS A 112 -6.58 0.62 -14.03
C CYS A 112 -7.77 0.35 -13.11
N PHE A 113 -8.94 0.88 -13.45
CA PHE A 113 -10.12 0.79 -12.59
C PHE A 113 -10.72 -0.61 -12.56
N ALA A 114 -11.27 -1.06 -13.68
CA ALA A 114 -11.92 -2.35 -13.83
C ALA A 114 -12.07 -2.76 -15.30
N GLU A 115 -12.51 -3.99 -15.53
CA GLU A 115 -12.76 -4.57 -16.86
C GLU A 115 -13.89 -5.58 -16.77
N GLY A 116 -14.69 -5.68 -17.83
CA GLY A 116 -15.77 -6.65 -17.92
C GLY A 116 -17.16 -6.05 -17.73
N ASN A 117 -18.14 -6.90 -17.45
CA ASN A 117 -19.53 -6.48 -17.32
C ASN A 117 -19.86 -6.15 -15.86
N PRO A 118 -20.21 -4.89 -15.52
CA PRO A 118 -20.53 -4.52 -14.14
C PRO A 118 -21.80 -5.17 -13.58
N LYS A 119 -22.59 -5.85 -14.41
CA LYS A 119 -23.76 -6.65 -14.00
C LYS A 119 -23.43 -8.13 -13.82
N ALA A 120 -22.16 -8.50 -13.94
CA ALA A 120 -21.73 -9.90 -13.77
C ALA A 120 -21.96 -10.38 -12.35
N ARG A 121 -22.37 -11.63 -12.23
CA ARG A 121 -22.56 -12.30 -10.94
C ARG A 121 -21.24 -12.64 -10.23
N VAL A 122 -20.15 -12.72 -11.01
CA VAL A 122 -18.81 -13.05 -10.51
C VAL A 122 -17.89 -11.82 -10.60
N LEU A 123 -17.39 -11.41 -9.45
CA LEU A 123 -16.35 -10.39 -9.32
C LEU A 123 -15.00 -11.05 -9.04
N ILE A 124 -13.97 -10.72 -9.82
CA ILE A 124 -12.59 -11.21 -9.64
C ILE A 124 -11.73 -10.07 -9.12
N ILE A 125 -11.06 -10.30 -7.98
CA ILE A 125 -10.16 -9.33 -7.36
C ILE A 125 -8.73 -9.85 -7.45
N GLY A 126 -7.88 -9.13 -8.18
CA GLY A 126 -6.43 -9.36 -8.24
C GLY A 126 -5.65 -8.47 -7.28
N GLU A 127 -4.35 -8.43 -7.47
CA GLU A 127 -3.40 -7.69 -6.64
C GLU A 127 -3.26 -6.23 -7.07
N ALA A 128 -2.63 -5.99 -8.19
CA ALA A 128 -2.27 -4.69 -8.74
C ALA A 128 -2.01 -4.79 -10.25
N PRO A 129 -2.01 -3.68 -10.99
CA PRO A 129 -1.61 -3.66 -12.39
C PRO A 129 -0.13 -4.04 -12.57
N GLY A 130 0.17 -4.84 -13.59
CA GLY A 130 1.51 -5.06 -14.11
C GLY A 130 1.88 -4.05 -15.20
N ASP A 131 2.98 -4.30 -15.91
CA ASP A 131 3.47 -3.39 -16.96
C ASP A 131 2.52 -3.25 -18.15
N GLU A 132 1.92 -4.36 -18.61
CA GLU A 132 0.95 -4.32 -19.71
C GLU A 132 -0.36 -3.64 -19.29
N GLU A 133 -0.83 -3.92 -18.08
CA GLU A 133 -2.01 -3.31 -17.50
C GLU A 133 -1.84 -1.80 -17.36
N ASP A 134 -0.68 -1.37 -16.84
CA ASP A 134 -0.32 0.04 -16.68
C ASP A 134 -0.21 0.78 -18.03
N ARG A 135 0.20 0.08 -19.12
CA ARG A 135 0.21 0.68 -20.46
C ARG A 135 -1.18 0.85 -21.05
N GLN A 136 -2.09 -0.10 -20.79
CA GLN A 136 -3.41 -0.14 -21.40
C GLN A 136 -4.51 0.48 -20.53
N GLY A 137 -4.24 0.76 -19.23
CA GLY A 137 -5.23 1.25 -18.29
C GLY A 137 -6.31 0.22 -17.92
N ARG A 138 -6.04 -1.09 -18.09
CA ARG A 138 -7.02 -2.18 -17.92
C ARG A 138 -6.41 -3.32 -17.10
N PRO A 139 -7.15 -3.92 -16.14
CA PRO A 139 -6.66 -5.03 -15.34
C PRO A 139 -6.58 -6.33 -16.16
N PHE A 140 -5.61 -7.18 -15.83
CA PHE A 140 -5.46 -8.53 -16.39
C PHE A 140 -5.42 -8.59 -17.94
N VAL A 141 -4.60 -7.77 -18.58
CA VAL A 141 -4.40 -7.77 -20.05
C VAL A 141 -3.08 -8.40 -20.48
N GLY A 142 -2.11 -8.57 -19.58
CA GLY A 142 -0.84 -9.22 -19.81
C GLY A 142 -0.94 -10.74 -19.89
N ARG A 143 0.22 -11.42 -19.83
CA ARG A 143 0.30 -12.90 -19.91
C ARG A 143 -0.57 -13.61 -18.87
N ALA A 144 -0.60 -13.08 -17.63
CA ALA A 144 -1.44 -13.62 -16.54
C ALA A 144 -2.94 -13.46 -16.86
N GLY A 145 -3.33 -12.31 -17.40
CA GLY A 145 -4.69 -12.04 -17.81
C GLY A 145 -5.17 -12.93 -18.96
N LYS A 146 -4.31 -13.16 -19.96
CA LYS A 146 -4.62 -14.11 -21.06
C LYS A 146 -4.84 -15.54 -20.56
N LEU A 147 -4.07 -15.96 -19.54
CA LEU A 147 -4.33 -17.26 -18.91
C LEU A 147 -5.65 -17.23 -18.14
N LEU A 148 -5.97 -16.14 -17.42
CA LEU A 148 -7.27 -15.99 -16.75
C LEU A 148 -8.43 -16.11 -17.73
N ASP A 149 -8.34 -15.46 -18.90
CA ASP A 149 -9.37 -15.57 -19.95
C ASP A 149 -9.58 -17.01 -20.42
N GLN A 150 -8.48 -17.76 -20.61
CA GLN A 150 -8.56 -19.20 -20.96
C GLN A 150 -9.18 -20.03 -19.83
N MET A 151 -8.86 -19.73 -18.58
CA MET A 151 -9.43 -20.42 -17.41
C MET A 151 -10.94 -20.18 -17.33
N LEU A 152 -11.38 -18.95 -17.52
CA LEU A 152 -12.80 -18.56 -17.50
C LEU A 152 -13.55 -19.18 -18.68
N ALA A 153 -12.99 -19.13 -19.88
CA ALA A 153 -13.58 -19.74 -21.07
C ALA A 153 -13.81 -21.25 -20.90
N ALA A 154 -12.94 -21.95 -20.16
CA ALA A 154 -13.08 -23.39 -19.89
C ALA A 154 -14.31 -23.74 -19.04
N ILE A 155 -14.89 -22.76 -18.29
CA ILE A 155 -16.14 -22.89 -17.55
C ILE A 155 -17.28 -22.06 -18.17
N GLY A 156 -17.13 -21.65 -19.44
CA GLY A 156 -18.16 -20.94 -20.20
C GLY A 156 -18.36 -19.46 -19.83
N MET A 157 -17.37 -18.83 -19.17
CA MET A 157 -17.41 -17.43 -18.76
C MET A 157 -16.41 -16.57 -19.56
N ALA A 158 -16.71 -15.28 -19.72
CA ALA A 158 -15.82 -14.34 -20.40
C ALA A 158 -16.02 -12.91 -19.89
N ARG A 159 -14.95 -12.08 -19.94
CA ARG A 159 -15.05 -10.66 -19.54
C ARG A 159 -15.83 -9.80 -20.54
N ASP A 160 -15.87 -10.19 -21.80
CA ASP A 160 -16.56 -9.52 -22.89
C ASP A 160 -17.98 -10.08 -23.16
N ALA A 161 -18.45 -11.04 -22.32
CA ALA A 161 -19.81 -11.56 -22.43
C ALA A 161 -20.84 -10.45 -22.10
N THR A 162 -21.82 -10.32 -23.02
CA THR A 162 -22.95 -9.40 -22.80
C THR A 162 -23.99 -9.98 -21.84
N ASP A 163 -24.10 -11.30 -21.78
CA ASP A 163 -24.93 -12.04 -20.84
C ASP A 163 -24.32 -12.02 -19.44
N ALA A 164 -25.01 -11.42 -18.49
CA ALA A 164 -24.55 -11.30 -17.10
C ALA A 164 -24.26 -12.66 -16.42
N GLU A 165 -24.99 -13.73 -16.81
CA GLU A 165 -24.79 -15.07 -16.28
C GLU A 165 -23.46 -15.70 -16.70
N LYS A 166 -22.90 -15.26 -17.84
CA LYS A 166 -21.63 -15.73 -18.41
C LYS A 166 -20.52 -14.71 -18.28
N ALA A 167 -20.84 -13.51 -17.83
CA ALA A 167 -19.89 -12.44 -17.70
C ALA A 167 -19.09 -12.55 -16.39
N VAL A 168 -17.91 -11.92 -16.40
CA VAL A 168 -17.14 -11.61 -15.20
C VAL A 168 -16.84 -10.11 -15.15
N TYR A 169 -16.68 -9.60 -13.94
CA TYR A 169 -16.16 -8.27 -13.69
C TYR A 169 -14.83 -8.38 -12.94
N ILE A 170 -13.80 -7.69 -13.38
CA ILE A 170 -12.43 -7.90 -12.95
C ILE A 170 -11.84 -6.58 -12.48
N LEU A 171 -11.26 -6.59 -11.29
CA LEU A 171 -10.53 -5.45 -10.73
C LEU A 171 -9.33 -5.91 -9.90
N ASN A 172 -8.57 -4.98 -9.37
CA ASN A 172 -7.46 -5.24 -8.44
C ASN A 172 -7.70 -4.51 -7.11
N VAL A 173 -7.00 -4.95 -6.06
CA VAL A 173 -6.93 -4.21 -4.78
C VAL A 173 -6.35 -2.82 -5.00
N LEU A 174 -5.27 -2.72 -5.79
CA LEU A 174 -4.67 -1.46 -6.19
C LEU A 174 -4.99 -1.15 -7.65
N THR A 175 -5.33 0.09 -7.92
CA THR A 175 -5.63 0.60 -9.27
C THR A 175 -4.43 1.23 -9.97
N TRP A 176 -3.32 1.39 -9.27
CA TRP A 176 -2.07 1.94 -9.76
C TRP A 176 -0.94 0.92 -9.63
N ARG A 177 -0.05 0.88 -10.62
CA ARG A 177 1.07 -0.08 -10.67
C ARG A 177 2.14 0.26 -9.63
N PRO A 178 2.52 -0.69 -8.75
CA PRO A 178 3.69 -0.53 -7.89
C PRO A 178 5.00 -0.47 -8.69
N PRO A 179 5.97 0.39 -8.33
CA PRO A 179 7.27 0.47 -8.98
C PRO A 179 7.97 -0.90 -9.03
N GLY A 180 8.48 -1.28 -10.20
CA GLY A 180 9.16 -2.57 -10.38
C GLY A 180 8.29 -3.80 -10.14
N ASN A 181 6.96 -3.67 -10.11
CA ASN A 181 6.00 -4.73 -9.72
C ASN A 181 6.31 -5.34 -8.34
N ARG A 182 6.75 -4.52 -7.36
CA ARG A 182 6.90 -4.97 -5.98
C ARG A 182 5.56 -5.29 -5.34
N ASP A 183 5.57 -6.09 -4.30
CA ASP A 183 4.36 -6.29 -3.49
C ASP A 183 3.88 -4.94 -2.92
N PRO A 184 2.56 -4.72 -2.85
CA PRO A 184 1.98 -3.58 -2.15
C PRO A 184 2.33 -3.54 -0.66
N SER A 185 2.52 -2.34 -0.12
CA SER A 185 2.66 -2.16 1.33
C SER A 185 1.31 -2.34 2.06
N ALA A 186 1.37 -2.53 3.38
CA ALA A 186 0.15 -2.61 4.19
C ALA A 186 -0.67 -1.32 4.11
N ASP A 187 -0.02 -0.16 4.12
CA ASP A 187 -0.67 1.15 4.05
C ASP A 187 -1.33 1.39 2.69
N GLU A 188 -0.66 1.00 1.59
CA GLU A 188 -1.24 1.08 0.24
C GLU A 188 -2.51 0.24 0.12
N ILE A 189 -2.51 -0.96 0.68
CA ILE A 189 -3.71 -1.81 0.75
C ILE A 189 -4.77 -1.14 1.60
N LEU A 190 -4.42 -0.69 2.81
CA LEU A 190 -5.35 -0.09 3.77
C LEU A 190 -6.07 1.14 3.21
N VAL A 191 -5.33 2.05 2.56
CA VAL A 191 -5.89 3.27 1.95
C VAL A 191 -6.75 2.94 0.72
N SER A 192 -6.49 1.84 0.02
CA SER A 192 -7.29 1.39 -1.14
C SER A 192 -8.58 0.67 -0.75
N LEU A 193 -8.64 0.08 0.46
CA LEU A 193 -9.80 -0.72 0.91
C LEU A 193 -11.15 0.01 0.85
N PRO A 194 -11.30 1.28 1.26
CA PRO A 194 -12.59 1.96 1.17
C PRO A 194 -13.15 2.03 -0.26
N PHE A 195 -12.30 2.27 -1.25
CA PHE A 195 -12.69 2.28 -2.66
C PHE A 195 -13.06 0.87 -3.14
N LEU A 196 -12.28 -0.15 -2.75
CA LEU A 196 -12.58 -1.54 -3.07
C LEU A 196 -13.93 -1.98 -2.48
N GLN A 197 -14.20 -1.67 -1.22
CA GLN A 197 -15.47 -1.96 -0.57
C GLN A 197 -16.64 -1.31 -1.31
N ARG A 198 -16.50 0.00 -1.61
CA ARG A 198 -17.54 0.72 -2.34
C ARG A 198 -17.75 0.18 -3.75
N HIS A 199 -16.68 -0.23 -4.42
CA HIS A 199 -16.75 -0.86 -5.73
C HIS A 199 -17.59 -2.14 -5.69
N ILE A 200 -17.32 -3.01 -4.71
CA ILE A 200 -18.06 -4.27 -4.51
C ILE A 200 -19.54 -3.99 -4.19
N GLU A 201 -19.84 -2.99 -3.35
CA GLU A 201 -21.22 -2.58 -3.04
C GLU A 201 -21.98 -2.11 -4.29
N LEU A 202 -21.33 -1.35 -5.18
CA LEU A 202 -21.96 -0.83 -6.39
C LEU A 202 -22.18 -1.89 -7.46
N VAL A 203 -21.29 -2.88 -7.54
CA VAL A 203 -21.42 -4.03 -8.47
C VAL A 203 -22.41 -5.06 -7.94
N ASP A 204 -22.47 -5.26 -6.62
CA ASP A 204 -23.35 -6.20 -5.91
C ASP A 204 -23.27 -7.64 -6.44
N PRO A 205 -22.05 -8.26 -6.54
CA PRO A 205 -21.89 -9.58 -7.12
C PRO A 205 -22.43 -10.69 -6.23
N ASP A 206 -22.81 -11.83 -6.82
CA ASP A 206 -23.18 -13.03 -6.06
C ASP A 206 -21.97 -13.73 -5.44
N ILE A 207 -20.83 -13.72 -6.15
CA ILE A 207 -19.60 -14.42 -5.77
C ILE A 207 -18.39 -13.53 -6.01
N ILE A 208 -17.45 -13.58 -5.06
CA ILE A 208 -16.13 -12.94 -5.20
C ILE A 208 -15.06 -14.02 -5.37
N VAL A 209 -14.17 -13.86 -6.36
CA VAL A 209 -12.97 -14.68 -6.53
C VAL A 209 -11.75 -13.86 -6.11
N LEU A 210 -11.01 -14.36 -5.10
CA LEU A 210 -9.82 -13.71 -4.57
C LEU A 210 -8.56 -14.31 -5.20
N MET A 211 -7.94 -13.61 -6.17
CA MET A 211 -6.79 -14.09 -6.93
C MET A 211 -5.45 -13.73 -6.25
N GLY A 212 -4.92 -14.67 -5.45
CA GLY A 212 -3.59 -14.57 -4.86
C GLY A 212 -3.56 -14.02 -3.43
N ASN A 213 -2.36 -13.83 -2.91
CA ASN A 213 -2.13 -13.46 -1.50
C ASN A 213 -2.64 -12.06 -1.17
N ILE A 214 -2.45 -11.08 -2.04
CA ILE A 214 -2.79 -9.68 -1.77
C ILE A 214 -4.31 -9.50 -1.74
N ALA A 215 -5.04 -10.12 -2.67
CA ALA A 215 -6.50 -10.12 -2.64
C ALA A 215 -7.05 -10.78 -1.35
N CYS A 216 -6.45 -11.91 -0.92
CA CYS A 216 -6.80 -12.55 0.35
C CYS A 216 -6.43 -11.69 1.56
N GLN A 217 -5.30 -11.01 1.54
CA GLN A 217 -4.90 -10.10 2.63
C GLN A 217 -5.87 -8.93 2.75
N ALA A 218 -6.24 -8.31 1.63
CA ALA A 218 -7.18 -7.19 1.60
C ALA A 218 -8.58 -7.58 2.07
N ALA A 219 -9.06 -8.78 1.69
CA ALA A 219 -10.43 -9.22 1.95
C ALA A 219 -10.61 -10.04 3.24
N LEU A 220 -9.58 -10.75 3.69
CA LEU A 220 -9.66 -11.73 4.78
C LEU A 220 -8.63 -11.47 5.89
N GLU A 221 -7.74 -10.49 5.71
CA GLU A 221 -6.58 -10.24 6.59
C GLU A 221 -5.66 -11.47 6.73
N LYS A 222 -5.65 -12.34 5.72
CA LYS A 222 -4.90 -13.61 5.72
C LYS A 222 -4.01 -13.74 4.49
N ARG A 223 -2.85 -14.36 4.68
CA ARG A 223 -1.91 -14.77 3.62
C ARG A 223 -1.75 -16.30 3.62
N GLY A 224 -1.21 -16.84 2.55
CA GLY A 224 -0.95 -18.27 2.40
C GLY A 224 -1.93 -18.92 1.44
N ILE A 225 -2.00 -18.39 0.21
CA ILE A 225 -2.94 -18.80 -0.82
C ILE A 225 -2.96 -20.31 -1.10
N LEU A 226 -1.83 -21.00 -1.00
CA LEU A 226 -1.78 -22.45 -1.20
C LEU A 226 -2.57 -23.26 -0.15
N ARG A 227 -2.84 -22.65 1.02
CA ARG A 227 -3.69 -23.25 2.07
C ARG A 227 -5.12 -22.73 2.02
N LEU A 228 -5.33 -21.50 1.52
CA LEU A 228 -6.64 -20.86 1.47
C LEU A 228 -7.43 -21.24 0.23
N ARG A 229 -6.74 -21.55 -0.91
CA ARG A 229 -7.38 -21.83 -2.18
C ARG A 229 -8.40 -22.95 -2.09
N GLY A 230 -9.45 -22.84 -2.85
CA GLY A 230 -10.51 -23.85 -2.96
C GLY A 230 -11.45 -23.95 -1.74
N GLN A 231 -11.22 -23.15 -0.70
CA GLN A 231 -12.09 -23.10 0.48
C GLN A 231 -13.05 -21.92 0.39
N TRP A 232 -14.33 -22.18 0.41
CA TRP A 232 -15.34 -21.13 0.45
C TRP A 232 -15.30 -20.40 1.79
N VAL A 233 -15.23 -19.07 1.71
CA VAL A 233 -15.21 -18.16 2.87
C VAL A 233 -16.20 -17.02 2.65
N GLN A 234 -16.35 -16.15 3.64
CA GLN A 234 -17.08 -14.89 3.48
C GLN A 234 -16.10 -13.72 3.36
N ALA A 235 -16.32 -12.85 2.39
CA ALA A 235 -15.58 -11.60 2.21
C ALA A 235 -16.54 -10.51 1.75
N PHE A 236 -16.47 -9.33 2.37
CA PHE A 236 -17.35 -8.19 2.06
C PHE A 236 -18.86 -8.55 2.05
N GLY A 237 -19.28 -9.47 2.93
CA GLY A 237 -20.67 -9.93 3.02
C GLY A 237 -21.11 -10.90 1.91
N ARG A 238 -20.20 -11.39 1.07
CA ARG A 238 -20.47 -12.29 -0.06
C ARG A 238 -19.69 -13.60 0.06
N PRO A 239 -20.20 -14.72 -0.51
CA PRO A 239 -19.41 -15.92 -0.70
C PRO A 239 -18.15 -15.61 -1.52
N ALA A 240 -16.99 -16.02 -1.02
CA ALA A 240 -15.71 -15.77 -1.68
C ALA A 240 -14.89 -17.05 -1.82
N LEU A 241 -14.23 -17.18 -2.97
CA LEU A 241 -13.36 -18.30 -3.30
C LEU A 241 -11.93 -17.81 -3.52
N PRO A 242 -11.00 -18.05 -2.58
CA PRO A 242 -9.58 -17.87 -2.81
C PRO A 242 -9.07 -18.82 -3.89
N MET A 243 -8.31 -18.27 -4.85
CA MET A 243 -7.69 -19.01 -5.94
C MET A 243 -6.25 -18.57 -6.16
N THR A 244 -5.41 -19.46 -6.68
CA THR A 244 -4.03 -19.10 -7.05
C THR A 244 -4.02 -18.10 -8.20
N HIS A 245 -3.16 -17.07 -8.09
CA HIS A 245 -3.03 -16.06 -9.13
C HIS A 245 -2.50 -16.67 -10.44
N PRO A 246 -3.02 -16.30 -11.62
CA PRO A 246 -2.57 -16.86 -12.91
C PRO A 246 -1.06 -16.72 -13.17
N ALA A 247 -0.42 -15.63 -12.68
CA ALA A 247 1.02 -15.47 -12.77
C ALA A 247 1.79 -16.58 -12.02
N TYR A 248 1.26 -17.10 -10.91
CA TYR A 248 1.83 -18.26 -10.23
C TYR A 248 1.70 -19.53 -11.08
N LEU A 249 0.56 -19.74 -11.74
CA LEU A 249 0.31 -20.90 -12.59
C LEU A 249 1.20 -20.93 -13.85
N LEU A 250 1.61 -19.75 -14.34
CA LEU A 250 2.59 -19.63 -15.44
C LEU A 250 3.98 -20.10 -15.01
N ARG A 251 4.37 -19.84 -13.75
CA ARG A 251 5.66 -20.28 -13.19
C ARG A 251 5.62 -21.72 -12.67
N ASN A 252 4.45 -22.20 -12.26
CA ASN A 252 4.23 -23.51 -11.66
C ASN A 252 3.08 -24.25 -12.37
N PRO A 253 3.31 -24.82 -13.57
CA PRO A 253 2.25 -25.45 -14.37
C PRO A 253 1.52 -26.60 -13.68
N ALA A 254 2.19 -27.32 -12.76
CA ALA A 254 1.57 -28.43 -12.00
C ALA A 254 0.39 -27.94 -11.14
N ALA A 255 0.40 -26.69 -10.65
CA ALA A 255 -0.68 -26.11 -9.87
C ALA A 255 -1.95 -25.81 -10.69
N LYS A 256 -1.92 -25.93 -12.01
CA LYS A 256 -3.12 -25.74 -12.86
C LYS A 256 -4.21 -26.77 -12.57
N ARG A 257 -3.84 -27.99 -12.15
CA ARG A 257 -4.80 -29.01 -11.73
C ARG A 257 -5.64 -28.53 -10.55
N ASP A 258 -5.01 -27.90 -9.59
CA ASP A 258 -5.67 -27.38 -8.41
C ASP A 258 -6.58 -26.18 -8.76
N ALA A 259 -6.07 -25.27 -9.60
CA ALA A 259 -6.87 -24.14 -10.10
C ALA A 259 -8.08 -24.60 -10.90
N TRP A 260 -7.97 -25.70 -11.64
CA TRP A 260 -9.10 -26.31 -12.35
C TRP A 260 -10.16 -26.82 -11.37
N SER A 261 -9.76 -27.50 -10.28
CA SER A 261 -10.69 -27.92 -9.23
C SER A 261 -11.44 -26.74 -8.62
N ASP A 262 -10.75 -25.59 -8.41
CA ASP A 262 -11.36 -24.36 -7.89
C ASP A 262 -12.39 -23.78 -8.87
N LEU A 263 -12.09 -23.79 -10.18
CA LEU A 263 -13.01 -23.32 -11.21
C LEU A 263 -14.26 -24.18 -11.31
N LEU A 264 -14.14 -25.51 -11.20
CA LEU A 264 -15.29 -26.40 -11.13
C LEU A 264 -16.16 -26.14 -9.89
N SER A 265 -15.52 -25.87 -8.74
CA SER A 265 -16.23 -25.48 -7.52
C SER A 265 -16.99 -24.16 -7.70
N LEU A 266 -16.40 -23.19 -8.41
CA LEU A 266 -17.04 -21.92 -8.77
C LEU A 266 -18.28 -22.16 -9.63
N SER A 267 -18.16 -22.98 -10.70
CA SER A 267 -19.26 -23.31 -11.60
C SER A 267 -20.43 -23.93 -10.86
N VAL A 268 -20.18 -24.97 -10.05
CA VAL A 268 -21.21 -25.63 -9.21
C VAL A 268 -21.89 -24.65 -8.27
N LYS A 269 -21.12 -23.74 -7.65
CA LYS A 269 -21.68 -22.73 -6.74
C LYS A 269 -22.60 -21.76 -7.46
N LEU A 270 -22.22 -21.29 -8.64
CA LEU A 270 -23.05 -20.40 -9.47
C LEU A 270 -24.37 -21.05 -9.87
N GLU A 271 -24.34 -22.32 -10.31
CA GLU A 271 -25.56 -23.09 -10.62
C GLU A 271 -26.49 -23.18 -9.40
N SER A 272 -25.94 -23.38 -8.20
CA SER A 272 -26.74 -23.49 -6.96
C SER A 272 -27.40 -22.18 -6.54
N LEU A 273 -26.94 -21.03 -7.03
CA LEU A 273 -27.53 -19.71 -6.75
C LEU A 273 -28.54 -19.28 -7.82
N SER A 274 -28.66 -20.01 -8.93
CA SER A 274 -29.61 -19.74 -10.02
C SER A 274 -30.97 -20.43 -9.82
N VAL A 275 -31.14 -21.17 -8.72
CA VAL A 275 -32.36 -21.87 -8.31
C VAL A 275 -33.05 -21.09 -7.19
#